data_4e3a011e9e40cd22058c8d03245a7794
#
_entry.id   4e3a011e9e40cd22058c8d03245a7794
#
_cell.length_a   1.000
_cell.length_b   1.000
_cell.length_c   1.000
_cell.angle_alpha   90.00
_cell.angle_beta   90.00
_cell.angle_gamma   90.00
#
_symmetry.space_group_name_H-M   'P 1'
#
loop_
_entity.id
_entity.type
_entity.pdbx_description
1 polymer ?
#
loop_
_entity_poly.entity_id
_entity_poly.type
_entity_poly.pdbx_seq_one_letter_code
_entity_poly.pdbx_strand_id
1 'polypeptide(L)'
;MSGTLATGVVISNELIDALPTKMVEIHNNEIQEICVGLDSENRIIEILDKYRGERPELRDIVGDTSKIEGYRGPVRCGIEGWMSNISNVLSKGFLITIDYGFENSIYYSMNKSHRLLQSYFNHIETSNPYQRVGLQDITAHVD
;
A
#
# COMPACT_ATOMS: atom_id res chain seq x y z
N MET A 1 -14.28 26.99 -7.46
CA MET A 1 -13.77 27.11 -8.84
C MET A 1 -14.33 25.94 -9.62
N SER A 2 -15.23 26.21 -10.58
CA SER A 2 -15.74 25.18 -11.49
C SER A 2 -14.64 24.87 -12.50
N GLY A 3 -13.84 23.85 -12.23
CA GLY A 3 -12.88 23.34 -13.22
C GLY A 3 -13.63 22.83 -14.45
N THR A 4 -13.15 23.13 -15.64
CA THR A 4 -13.69 22.58 -16.87
C THR A 4 -13.43 21.07 -16.86
N LEU A 5 -14.48 20.27 -16.85
CA LEU A 5 -14.35 18.81 -16.94
C LEU A 5 -13.83 18.41 -18.33
N ALA A 6 -12.81 17.59 -18.36
CA ALA A 6 -12.19 17.13 -19.60
C ALA A 6 -12.91 15.89 -20.17
N THR A 7 -12.85 15.77 -21.49
CA THR A 7 -13.17 14.51 -22.18
C THR A 7 -11.87 13.93 -22.71
N GLY A 8 -11.55 12.67 -22.38
CA GLY A 8 -10.28 12.09 -22.82
C GLY A 8 -9.94 10.77 -22.16
N VAL A 9 -8.66 10.45 -22.17
CA VAL A 9 -8.11 9.25 -21.56
C VAL A 9 -6.98 9.63 -20.62
N VAL A 10 -7.03 9.11 -19.41
CA VAL A 10 -5.93 9.16 -18.44
C VAL A 10 -5.25 7.79 -18.45
N ILE A 11 -3.94 7.79 -18.63
CA ILE A 11 -3.15 6.55 -18.63
C ILE A 11 -2.11 6.68 -17.52
N SER A 12 -2.03 5.67 -16.66
CA SER A 12 -0.95 5.52 -15.69
C SER A 12 -0.26 4.16 -15.87
N ASN A 13 1.07 4.16 -15.73
CA ASN A 13 1.88 2.95 -15.76
C ASN A 13 2.79 2.98 -14.54
N GLU A 14 2.74 1.92 -13.72
CA GLU A 14 3.53 1.81 -12.48
C GLU A 14 3.42 3.09 -11.64
N LEU A 15 2.20 3.49 -11.33
CA LEU A 15 1.89 4.65 -10.50
C LEU A 15 1.30 4.22 -9.17
N ILE A 16 0.42 3.24 -9.19
CA ILE A 16 -0.29 2.81 -7.98
C ILE A 16 0.67 2.12 -7.03
N ASP A 17 1.63 1.36 -7.55
CA ASP A 17 2.67 0.68 -6.77
C ASP A 17 3.50 1.64 -5.90
N ALA A 18 3.67 2.89 -6.34
CA ALA A 18 4.38 3.95 -5.63
C ALA A 18 3.50 4.77 -4.67
N LEU A 19 2.18 4.57 -4.68
CA LEU A 19 1.30 5.29 -3.75
C LEU A 19 1.52 4.81 -2.30
N PRO A 20 1.27 5.69 -1.31
CA PRO A 20 1.46 5.35 0.10
C PRO A 20 0.73 4.07 0.51
N THR A 21 1.42 3.20 1.21
CA THR A 21 0.87 1.98 1.81
C THR A 21 1.10 1.98 3.31
N LYS A 22 0.31 1.17 4.00
CA LYS A 22 0.53 0.86 5.41
C LYS A 22 1.03 -0.57 5.51
N MET A 23 2.02 -0.78 6.36
CA MET A 23 2.42 -2.13 6.75
C MET A 23 1.57 -2.59 7.92
N VAL A 24 1.02 -3.78 7.81
CA VAL A 24 0.19 -4.37 8.87
C VAL A 24 0.65 -5.78 9.20
N GLU A 25 0.32 -6.19 10.42
CA GLU A 25 0.40 -7.58 10.88
C GLU A 25 -0.95 -7.99 11.43
N ILE A 26 -1.39 -9.21 11.11
CA ILE A 26 -2.65 -9.76 11.60
C ILE A 26 -2.34 -10.87 12.59
N HIS A 27 -2.76 -10.65 13.82
CA HIS A 27 -2.56 -11.60 14.91
C HIS A 27 -3.79 -11.64 15.83
N ASN A 28 -4.25 -12.83 16.18
CA ASN A 28 -5.48 -13.05 16.97
C ASN A 28 -6.71 -12.35 16.36
N ASN A 29 -6.85 -12.39 15.06
CA ASN A 29 -7.89 -11.67 14.29
C ASN A 29 -7.87 -10.13 14.45
N GLU A 30 -6.81 -9.57 15.00
CA GLU A 30 -6.62 -8.12 15.11
C GLU A 30 -5.61 -7.64 14.06
N ILE A 31 -5.93 -6.50 13.46
CA ILE A 31 -5.02 -5.80 12.55
C ILE A 31 -4.17 -4.85 13.41
N GLN A 32 -2.86 -5.01 13.33
CA GLN A 32 -1.90 -4.12 13.97
C GLN A 32 -1.10 -3.37 12.88
N GLU A 33 -0.97 -2.07 13.01
CA GLU A 33 -0.14 -1.27 12.10
C GLU A 33 1.33 -1.38 12.54
N ILE A 34 2.21 -1.63 11.57
CA ILE A 34 3.65 -1.61 11.78
C ILE A 34 4.12 -0.18 11.54
N CYS A 35 4.36 0.53 12.62
CA CYS A 35 4.91 1.87 12.61
C CYS A 35 6.44 1.84 12.68
N VAL A 36 7.07 2.94 12.32
CA VAL A 36 8.52 3.11 12.38
C VAL A 36 8.87 4.08 13.50
N GLY A 37 9.82 3.70 14.33
CA GLY A 37 10.35 4.52 15.41
C GLY A 37 11.85 4.47 15.48
N LEU A 38 12.42 5.11 16.49
CA LEU A 38 13.86 5.07 16.81
C LEU A 38 14.08 4.42 18.16
N ASP A 39 15.08 3.58 18.26
CA ASP A 39 15.56 3.06 19.55
C ASP A 39 16.49 4.08 20.28
N SER A 40 17.01 3.68 21.44
CA SER A 40 17.92 4.52 22.24
C SER A 40 19.24 4.85 21.55
N GLU A 41 19.60 4.14 20.49
CA GLU A 41 20.80 4.35 19.68
C GLU A 41 20.50 5.06 18.34
N ASN A 42 19.29 5.63 18.19
CA ASN A 42 18.80 6.27 16.96
C ASN A 42 18.76 5.31 15.76
N ARG A 43 18.61 4.02 15.97
CA ARG A 43 18.38 3.07 14.90
C ARG A 43 16.89 2.96 14.62
N ILE A 44 16.54 2.85 13.35
CA ILE A 44 15.15 2.65 12.92
C ILE A 44 14.70 1.25 13.36
N ILE A 45 13.59 1.21 14.09
CA ILE A 45 12.93 -0.01 14.53
C ILE A 45 11.45 -0.01 14.15
N GLU A 46 10.89 -1.19 14.00
CA GLU A 46 9.45 -1.36 13.85
C GLU A 46 8.77 -1.41 15.22
N ILE A 47 7.64 -0.76 15.30
CA ILE A 47 6.80 -0.69 16.49
C ILE A 47 5.40 -1.15 16.07
N LEU A 48 4.92 -2.23 16.67
CA LEU A 48 3.53 -2.63 16.50
C LEU A 48 2.66 -1.67 17.32
N ASP A 49 1.92 -0.82 16.65
CA ASP A 49 0.90 -0.02 17.28
C ASP A 49 -0.42 -0.76 17.19
N LYS A 50 -1.03 -1.01 18.36
CA LYS A 50 -2.41 -1.46 18.39
C LYS A 50 -3.21 -0.38 17.69
N TYR A 51 -3.77 -0.76 16.57
CA TYR A 51 -4.57 0.08 15.74
C TYR A 51 -5.66 0.76 16.60
N ARG A 52 -5.36 1.98 17.04
CA ARG A 52 -6.23 2.82 17.86
C ARG A 52 -7.23 3.53 16.97
N GLY A 53 -7.96 2.83 16.26
CA GLY A 53 -8.99 3.46 15.47
C GLY A 53 -9.80 2.43 14.77
N GLU A 54 -11.04 2.55 14.91
CA GLU A 54 -11.98 2.07 13.96
C GLU A 54 -11.63 2.72 12.62
N ARG A 55 -10.70 2.12 11.88
CA ARG A 55 -10.63 2.38 10.46
C ARG A 55 -11.33 1.20 9.79
N PRO A 56 -12.62 1.34 9.55
CA PRO A 56 -13.36 0.36 8.76
C PRO A 56 -12.61 0.09 7.44
N GLU A 57 -11.91 1.09 6.92
CA GLU A 57 -11.13 1.04 5.70
C GLU A 57 -10.19 -0.17 5.61
N LEU A 58 -9.42 -0.47 6.66
CA LEU A 58 -8.52 -1.62 6.60
C LEU A 58 -9.25 -2.95 6.71
N ARG A 59 -10.31 -3.01 7.50
CA ARG A 59 -11.15 -4.21 7.58
C ARG A 59 -11.93 -4.42 6.28
N ASP A 60 -12.39 -3.36 5.67
CA ASP A 60 -13.11 -3.43 4.39
C ASP A 60 -12.16 -3.89 3.26
N ILE A 61 -10.90 -3.43 3.26
CA ILE A 61 -9.89 -3.84 2.28
C ILE A 61 -9.46 -5.29 2.54
N VAL A 62 -9.09 -5.59 3.77
CA VAL A 62 -8.50 -6.88 4.15
C VAL A 62 -9.56 -7.99 4.26
N GLY A 63 -10.80 -7.62 4.57
CA GLY A 63 -11.90 -8.57 4.71
C GLY A 63 -11.83 -9.41 5.99
N ASP A 64 -12.11 -10.71 5.85
CA ASP A 64 -12.16 -11.65 6.98
C ASP A 64 -10.76 -12.00 7.48
N THR A 65 -10.32 -11.32 8.55
CA THR A 65 -9.00 -11.49 9.15
C THR A 65 -8.70 -12.92 9.63
N SER A 66 -9.75 -13.72 9.93
CA SER A 66 -9.56 -15.11 10.36
C SER A 66 -8.95 -15.99 9.26
N LYS A 67 -9.12 -15.61 8.00
CA LYS A 67 -8.58 -16.35 6.85
C LYS A 67 -7.13 -16.00 6.52
N ILE A 68 -6.63 -14.92 7.10
CA ILE A 68 -5.31 -14.39 6.82
C ILE A 68 -4.49 -14.18 8.11
N GLU A 69 -4.80 -14.95 9.14
CA GLU A 69 -4.02 -14.96 10.38
C GLU A 69 -2.54 -15.16 10.10
N GLY A 70 -1.70 -14.34 10.72
CA GLY A 70 -0.25 -14.32 10.48
C GLY A 70 0.20 -13.56 9.23
N TYR A 71 -0.73 -12.96 8.48
CA TYR A 71 -0.34 -12.06 7.39
C TYR A 71 0.50 -10.91 7.93
N ARG A 72 1.61 -10.63 7.26
CA ARG A 72 2.45 -9.46 7.51
C ARG A 72 2.85 -8.86 6.16
N GLY A 73 2.36 -7.69 5.85
CA GLY A 73 2.61 -7.09 4.54
C GLY A 73 1.93 -5.73 4.36
N PRO A 74 2.08 -5.16 3.19
CA PRO A 74 1.47 -3.89 2.86
C PRO A 74 -0.04 -4.02 2.67
N VAL A 75 -0.76 -2.98 3.07
CA VAL A 75 -2.15 -2.72 2.71
C VAL A 75 -2.22 -1.35 2.07
N ARG A 76 -2.77 -1.29 0.89
CA ARG A 76 -2.84 -0.05 0.15
C ARG A 76 -4.06 0.76 0.54
N CYS A 77 -3.79 2.01 0.90
CA CYS A 77 -4.83 2.98 1.25
C CYS A 77 -4.82 4.12 0.22
N GLY A 78 -5.98 4.66 -0.07
CA GLY A 78 -6.07 5.90 -0.84
C GLY A 78 -6.26 5.74 -2.35
N ILE A 79 -6.36 4.52 -2.90
CA ILE A 79 -6.70 4.30 -4.32
C ILE A 79 -8.04 4.95 -4.65
N GLU A 80 -9.04 4.79 -3.79
CA GLU A 80 -10.36 5.38 -3.97
C GLU A 80 -10.30 6.91 -4.06
N GLY A 81 -9.49 7.54 -3.18
CA GLY A 81 -9.27 8.98 -3.20
C GLY A 81 -8.59 9.43 -4.50
N TRP A 82 -7.62 8.68 -4.98
CA TRP A 82 -6.96 8.94 -6.25
C TRP A 82 -7.93 8.80 -7.43
N MET A 83 -8.71 7.72 -7.49
CA MET A 83 -9.75 7.51 -8.50
C MET A 83 -10.83 8.60 -8.47
N SER A 84 -11.26 8.99 -7.28
CA SER A 84 -12.21 10.08 -7.08
C SER A 84 -11.68 11.40 -7.63
N ASN A 85 -10.41 11.72 -7.38
CA ASN A 85 -9.79 12.93 -7.91
C ASN A 85 -9.77 12.93 -9.46
N ILE A 86 -9.50 11.80 -10.09
CA ILE A 86 -9.53 11.68 -11.54
C ILE A 86 -10.97 11.84 -12.06
N SER A 87 -11.95 11.21 -11.40
CA SER A 87 -13.36 11.31 -11.80
C SER A 87 -13.90 12.73 -11.69
N ASN A 88 -13.36 13.55 -10.79
CA ASN A 88 -13.73 14.95 -10.65
C ASN A 88 -13.24 15.86 -11.78
N VAL A 89 -12.23 15.42 -12.53
CA VAL A 89 -11.69 16.19 -13.66
C VAL A 89 -12.05 15.60 -15.01
N LEU A 90 -12.45 14.33 -15.07
CA LEU A 90 -12.79 13.63 -16.29
C LEU A 90 -14.32 13.48 -16.41
N SER A 91 -14.95 14.29 -17.29
CA SER A 91 -16.40 14.25 -17.49
C SER A 91 -16.85 13.06 -18.31
N LYS A 92 -16.02 12.63 -19.26
CA LYS A 92 -16.26 11.48 -20.14
C LYS A 92 -14.95 10.92 -20.64
N GLY A 93 -14.75 9.62 -20.53
CA GLY A 93 -13.55 8.99 -21.03
C GLY A 93 -13.19 7.72 -20.29
N PHE A 94 -11.90 7.40 -20.29
CA PHE A 94 -11.36 6.19 -19.69
C PHE A 94 -10.18 6.54 -18.78
N LEU A 95 -10.08 5.81 -17.66
CA LEU A 95 -8.87 5.68 -16.89
C LEU A 95 -8.29 4.29 -17.16
N ILE A 96 -7.09 4.25 -17.69
CA ILE A 96 -6.35 3.02 -17.96
C ILE A 96 -5.15 3.01 -17.01
N THR A 97 -5.11 2.01 -16.14
CA THR A 97 -4.00 1.81 -15.21
C THR A 97 -3.33 0.49 -15.50
N ILE A 98 -2.01 0.51 -15.66
CA ILE A 98 -1.17 -0.64 -15.88
C ILE A 98 -0.22 -0.71 -14.68
N ASP A 99 -0.32 -1.79 -13.93
CA ASP A 99 0.49 -1.99 -12.73
C ASP A 99 0.64 -3.48 -12.44
N TYR A 100 1.59 -3.84 -11.57
CA TYR A 100 1.81 -5.23 -11.20
C TYR A 100 1.22 -5.52 -9.82
N GLY A 101 0.64 -6.71 -9.72
CA GLY A 101 -0.04 -7.08 -8.49
C GLY A 101 -0.59 -8.49 -8.52
N PHE A 102 -1.47 -8.77 -7.60
CA PHE A 102 -2.12 -10.06 -7.44
C PHE A 102 -3.58 -9.87 -7.11
N GLU A 103 -4.39 -10.85 -7.46
CA GLU A 103 -5.74 -10.93 -6.95
C GLU A 103 -5.74 -11.01 -5.42
N ASN A 104 -6.73 -10.42 -4.77
CA ASN A 104 -6.89 -10.34 -3.31
C ASN A 104 -6.58 -11.67 -2.59
N SER A 105 -7.11 -12.80 -3.06
CA SER A 105 -6.88 -14.12 -2.48
C SER A 105 -5.41 -14.57 -2.48
N ILE A 106 -4.64 -14.12 -3.46
CA ILE A 106 -3.20 -14.40 -3.59
C ILE A 106 -2.41 -13.37 -2.79
N TYR A 107 -2.82 -12.11 -2.88
CA TYR A 107 -2.16 -10.98 -2.23
C TYR A 107 -2.04 -11.21 -0.72
N TYR A 108 -3.15 -11.56 -0.07
CA TYR A 108 -3.17 -11.81 1.37
C TYR A 108 -2.75 -13.23 1.77
N SER A 109 -2.21 -14.02 0.85
CA SER A 109 -1.67 -15.33 1.22
C SER A 109 -0.34 -15.22 1.96
N MET A 110 -0.15 -16.05 2.98
CA MET A 110 1.08 -16.13 3.78
C MET A 110 2.35 -16.30 2.94
N ASN A 111 2.24 -17.00 1.81
CA ASN A 111 3.39 -17.32 0.95
C ASN A 111 3.91 -16.11 0.15
N LYS A 112 3.14 -15.03 0.05
CA LYS A 112 3.48 -13.86 -0.76
C LYS A 112 3.77 -12.61 0.05
N SER A 113 3.23 -12.51 1.26
CA SER A 113 3.23 -11.28 2.06
C SER A 113 4.60 -10.60 2.18
N HIS A 114 5.67 -11.37 2.34
CA HIS A 114 7.04 -10.85 2.49
C HIS A 114 7.68 -10.32 1.20
N ARG A 115 7.03 -10.49 0.06
CA ARG A 115 7.51 -10.02 -1.25
C ARG A 115 6.65 -8.91 -1.85
N LEU A 116 5.62 -8.48 -1.14
CA LEU A 116 4.69 -7.48 -1.65
C LEU A 116 5.24 -6.05 -1.55
N LEU A 117 6.08 -5.79 -0.54
CA LEU A 117 6.82 -4.54 -0.44
C LEU A 117 8.24 -4.77 -0.95
N GLN A 118 8.66 -3.98 -1.89
CA GLN A 118 9.99 -4.06 -2.49
C GLN A 118 10.71 -2.73 -2.36
N SER A 119 12.01 -2.77 -2.23
CA SER A 119 12.85 -1.57 -2.22
C SER A 119 14.02 -1.73 -3.19
N TYR A 120 14.38 -0.65 -3.85
CA TYR A 120 15.41 -0.63 -4.87
C TYR A 120 16.40 0.50 -4.62
N PHE A 121 17.68 0.20 -4.80
CA PHE A 121 18.74 1.19 -4.80
C PHE A 121 19.65 0.95 -6.00
N ASN A 122 19.83 1.97 -6.85
CA ASN A 122 20.57 1.86 -8.11
C ASN A 122 20.10 0.68 -8.99
N HIS A 123 18.78 0.49 -9.10
CA HIS A 123 18.13 -0.60 -9.85
C HIS A 123 18.41 -2.00 -9.30
N ILE A 124 18.92 -2.12 -8.10
CA ILE A 124 19.13 -3.40 -7.42
C ILE A 124 18.13 -3.52 -6.27
N GLU A 125 17.39 -4.63 -6.25
CA GLU A 125 16.48 -4.93 -5.15
C GLU A 125 17.26 -5.02 -3.83
N THR A 126 16.71 -4.41 -2.80
CA THR A 126 17.25 -4.42 -1.44
C THR A 126 16.23 -5.04 -0.49
N SER A 127 16.73 -5.76 0.51
CA SER A 127 15.87 -6.48 1.45
C SER A 127 15.36 -5.64 2.62
N ASN A 128 15.84 -4.41 2.77
CA ASN A 128 15.52 -3.57 3.93
C ASN A 128 15.13 -2.15 3.50
N PRO A 129 13.83 -1.80 3.57
CA PRO A 129 13.34 -0.48 3.20
C PRO A 129 13.83 0.63 4.15
N TYR A 130 14.31 0.28 5.33
CA TYR A 130 14.78 1.25 6.35
C TYR A 130 16.25 1.62 6.20
N GLN A 131 16.97 0.99 5.30
CA GLN A 131 18.33 1.42 4.94
C GLN A 131 18.27 2.55 3.91
N ARG A 132 19.24 3.45 3.91
CA ARG A 132 19.37 4.52 2.91
C ARG A 132 18.08 5.34 2.75
N VAL A 133 17.48 5.75 3.87
CA VAL A 133 16.23 6.54 3.88
C VAL A 133 16.33 7.73 2.92
N GLY A 134 15.33 7.89 2.06
CA GLY A 134 15.29 8.94 1.04
C GLY A 134 16.13 8.67 -0.22
N LEU A 135 16.84 7.53 -0.29
CA LEU A 135 17.68 7.16 -1.43
C LEU A 135 17.20 5.88 -2.12
N GLN A 136 16.26 5.17 -1.56
CA GLN A 136 15.66 3.97 -2.12
C GLN A 136 14.31 4.30 -2.75
N ASP A 137 14.01 3.65 -3.82
CA ASP A 137 12.65 3.55 -4.33
C ASP A 137 11.92 2.43 -3.58
N ILE A 138 10.72 2.70 -3.09
CA ILE A 138 9.92 1.73 -2.34
C ILE A 138 8.59 1.58 -3.05
N THR A 139 8.30 0.37 -3.48
CA THR A 139 7.06 0.02 -4.18
C THR A 139 6.32 -1.10 -3.45
N ALA A 140 5.02 -1.14 -3.62
CA ALA A 140 4.20 -2.23 -3.13
C ALA A 140 3.28 -2.73 -4.24
N HIS A 141 3.20 -4.04 -4.39
CA HIS A 141 2.27 -4.66 -5.33
C HIS A 141 0.83 -4.17 -5.10
N VAL A 142 0.05 -4.18 -6.16
CA VAL A 142 -1.37 -3.80 -6.14
C VAL A 142 -2.23 -5.06 -5.93
N ASP A 143 -3.27 -4.96 -5.10
CA ASP A 143 -4.28 -6.00 -4.95
C ASP A 143 -5.54 -5.73 -5.80
#